data_635c9a09a95ff6687382c5194b413ab9
#
_entry.id   635c9a09a95ff6687382c5194b413ab9
#
_cell.length_a   1.000
_cell.length_b   1.000
_cell.length_c   1.000
_cell.angle_alpha   90.00
_cell.angle_beta   90.00
_cell.angle_gamma   90.00
#
_symmetry.space_group_name_H-M   'P 1'
#
loop_
_entity.id
_entity.type
_entity.pdbx_description
1 polymer ?
#
loop_
_entity_poly.entity_id
_entity_poly.type
_entity_poly.pdbx_seq_one_letter_code
_entity_poly.pdbx_strand_id
1 'polypeptide(L)'
;MFIGADHEVTGSCHYVEACGKRFIVDYGMEQGLNVYENVDLPVNAGNLDFILLTHAHIDHSGLIPLLYAKGFRGKIYATRATTDLCEIMLQDSAHIQEFEAEWKNRKARRSGKPEVVPIYTMDDAINVMQYFVPCPYGRQIEVADGITIKFTDIGHLLGSSSIEVWLREADVEKKLVFSGDIGNFNQPLIKDPSYTREADYVIMESTYGDRYHGKHQDYVTELTNVIQRTFDRGGNVVIPSFAVGRTQELLYYIRQIKAEDRIKNHGDFKVVVDSPLAVEATKIFNMNIDETYDEEAMELVKQGINPITFSNLHLSITTEESKEINFETEPMVIISASGMCEAGRIRHHLKHNLWRSENTIIFVGYQAYGTLGRSLIEGAKEVKLFGEAIKVAADIVQLEGLSGHADKNGLLKWVNSFEKKPEEVFVVHGEDAVCEAFTSCLSLIHISEP
;
A
#
# COMPACT_ATOMS: atom_id res chain seq x y z
N MET A 1 -1.65 -22.92 8.31
CA MET A 1 -1.56 -22.28 9.63
C MET A 1 -1.50 -20.76 9.40
N PHE A 2 -2.34 -20.01 10.05
CA PHE A 2 -2.27 -18.54 10.04
C PHE A 2 -1.25 -18.11 11.08
N ILE A 3 -0.28 -17.29 10.66
CA ILE A 3 0.81 -16.79 11.49
C ILE A 3 0.51 -15.37 11.93
N GLY A 4 -0.07 -14.57 11.03
CA GLY A 4 -0.44 -13.19 11.29
C GLY A 4 -1.54 -12.70 10.37
N ALA A 5 -1.98 -11.46 10.58
CA ALA A 5 -3.22 -10.88 10.03
C ALA A 5 -4.45 -11.77 10.34
N ASP A 6 -4.42 -12.47 11.48
CA ASP A 6 -5.53 -13.25 12.00
C ASP A 6 -6.23 -12.39 13.06
N HIS A 7 -7.42 -11.88 12.76
CA HIS A 7 -8.15 -10.84 13.51
C HIS A 7 -7.44 -9.46 13.61
N GLU A 8 -6.44 -9.22 12.77
CA GLU A 8 -5.72 -7.96 12.62
C GLU A 8 -5.53 -7.62 11.13
N VAL A 9 -5.32 -6.34 10.81
CA VAL A 9 -5.13 -5.89 9.43
C VAL A 9 -3.68 -6.09 8.95
N THR A 10 -2.68 -5.98 9.81
CA THR A 10 -1.28 -5.98 9.41
C THR A 10 -0.54 -7.25 9.81
N GLY A 11 0.63 -7.49 9.23
CA GLY A 11 1.46 -8.65 9.56
C GLY A 11 1.09 -9.93 8.83
N SER A 12 0.56 -9.82 7.59
CA SER A 12 0.09 -10.97 6.82
C SER A 12 1.15 -12.06 6.64
N CYS A 13 0.82 -13.29 7.08
CA CYS A 13 1.68 -14.45 6.90
C CYS A 13 0.89 -15.75 7.04
N HIS A 14 0.97 -16.61 6.02
CA HIS A 14 0.28 -17.89 6.00
C HIS A 14 1.27 -19.02 5.72
N TYR A 15 1.45 -19.94 6.68
CA TYR A 15 2.33 -21.09 6.55
C TYR A 15 1.58 -22.28 5.96
N VAL A 16 2.20 -22.92 4.96
CA VAL A 16 1.69 -24.10 4.28
C VAL A 16 2.75 -25.21 4.30
N GLU A 17 2.33 -26.43 4.61
CA GLU A 17 3.14 -27.64 4.49
C GLU A 17 2.38 -28.65 3.63
N ALA A 18 2.91 -28.95 2.44
CA ALA A 18 2.31 -29.84 1.46
C ALA A 18 3.35 -30.33 0.47
N CYS A 19 3.14 -31.51 -0.13
CA CYS A 19 4.04 -32.09 -1.14
C CYS A 19 5.50 -32.22 -0.64
N GLY A 20 5.69 -32.45 0.66
CA GLY A 20 7.01 -32.50 1.29
C GLY A 20 7.75 -31.16 1.32
N LYS A 21 7.06 -30.05 1.06
CA LYS A 21 7.59 -28.70 1.05
C LYS A 21 6.95 -27.85 2.14
N ARG A 22 7.71 -26.84 2.60
CA ARG A 22 7.32 -25.86 3.61
C ARG A 22 7.48 -24.47 3.01
N PHE A 23 6.40 -23.75 2.89
CA PHE A 23 6.44 -22.40 2.31
C PHE A 23 5.48 -21.48 3.04
N ILE A 24 5.65 -20.18 2.81
CA ILE A 24 4.74 -19.16 3.31
C ILE A 24 4.20 -18.33 2.16
N VAL A 25 3.01 -17.80 2.36
CA VAL A 25 2.43 -16.74 1.54
C VAL A 25 2.45 -15.48 2.38
N ASP A 26 3.18 -14.48 1.90
CA ASP A 26 3.53 -13.23 2.55
C ASP A 26 4.38 -13.41 3.83
N TYR A 27 5.08 -12.37 4.24
CA TYR A 27 5.74 -12.24 5.53
C TYR A 27 5.80 -10.77 5.91
N GLY A 28 4.68 -10.29 6.39
CA GLY A 28 4.42 -8.88 6.67
C GLY A 28 4.90 -8.43 8.03
N MET A 29 5.15 -7.13 8.12
CA MET A 29 5.45 -6.44 9.37
C MET A 29 4.16 -5.94 10.00
N GLU A 30 3.99 -6.19 11.29
CA GLU A 30 2.93 -5.59 12.08
C GLU A 30 3.13 -4.08 12.19
N GLN A 31 2.06 -3.33 12.07
CA GLN A 31 2.07 -1.87 12.13
C GLN A 31 0.96 -1.35 13.05
N GLY A 32 1.28 -0.32 13.82
CA GLY A 32 0.34 0.31 14.74
C GLY A 32 0.27 -0.37 16.11
N LEU A 33 -0.90 -0.32 16.73
CA LEU A 33 -1.18 -0.96 18.01
C LEU A 33 -1.91 -2.27 17.72
N ASN A 34 -1.18 -3.37 17.69
CA ASN A 34 -1.76 -4.69 17.50
C ASN A 34 -2.21 -5.26 18.85
N VAL A 35 -3.39 -5.89 18.85
CA VAL A 35 -3.94 -6.64 19.98
C VAL A 35 -3.59 -8.13 19.84
N TYR A 36 -3.58 -8.61 18.61
CA TYR A 36 -3.22 -9.99 18.27
C TYR A 36 -1.83 -9.98 17.61
N GLU A 37 -0.82 -10.38 18.38
CA GLU A 37 0.55 -10.45 17.86
C GLU A 37 0.75 -11.69 16.97
N ASN A 38 1.57 -11.55 15.93
CA ASN A 38 1.93 -12.66 15.08
C ASN A 38 2.62 -13.78 15.88
N VAL A 39 2.23 -15.01 15.59
CA VAL A 39 2.90 -16.17 16.20
C VAL A 39 4.19 -16.51 15.46
N ASP A 40 5.11 -17.15 16.17
CA ASP A 40 6.35 -17.62 15.55
C ASP A 40 6.10 -18.63 14.44
N LEU A 41 6.94 -18.61 13.41
CA LEU A 41 6.94 -19.65 12.39
C LEU A 41 7.21 -21.03 13.03
N PRO A 42 6.48 -22.08 12.62
CA PRO A 42 6.66 -23.43 13.19
C PRO A 42 8.00 -24.08 12.82
N VAL A 43 8.76 -23.43 11.94
CA VAL A 43 10.06 -23.90 11.46
C VAL A 43 11.08 -22.76 11.45
N ASN A 44 12.37 -23.09 11.54
CA ASN A 44 13.43 -22.12 11.35
C ASN A 44 13.40 -21.60 9.90
N ALA A 45 13.74 -20.34 9.71
CA ALA A 45 13.76 -19.68 8.39
C ALA A 45 14.55 -20.46 7.32
N GLY A 46 15.70 -21.05 7.69
CA GLY A 46 16.50 -21.89 6.80
C GLY A 46 15.83 -23.20 6.35
N ASN A 47 14.72 -23.58 6.94
CA ASN A 47 13.95 -24.80 6.59
C ASN A 47 12.71 -24.47 5.72
N LEU A 48 12.48 -23.22 5.38
CA LEU A 48 11.49 -22.81 4.38
C LEU A 48 12.06 -23.09 2.98
N ASP A 49 11.29 -23.74 2.13
CA ASP A 49 11.67 -24.04 0.76
C ASP A 49 11.54 -22.79 -0.16
N PHE A 50 10.44 -22.05 -0.03
CA PHE A 50 10.19 -20.84 -0.83
C PHE A 50 9.15 -19.94 -0.17
N ILE A 51 8.99 -18.73 -0.72
CA ILE A 51 7.98 -17.74 -0.34
C ILE A 51 7.17 -17.37 -1.58
N LEU A 52 5.87 -17.20 -1.42
CA LEU A 52 4.97 -16.59 -2.41
C LEU A 52 4.57 -15.21 -1.87
N LEU A 53 4.70 -14.16 -2.67
CA LEU A 53 4.39 -12.81 -2.24
C LEU A 53 3.27 -12.22 -3.09
N THR A 54 2.20 -11.79 -2.44
CA THR A 54 1.02 -11.23 -3.09
C THR A 54 1.27 -9.83 -3.63
N HIS A 55 1.87 -8.95 -2.84
CA HIS A 55 2.21 -7.58 -3.24
C HIS A 55 3.26 -6.95 -2.29
N ALA A 56 3.67 -5.72 -2.61
CA ALA A 56 4.85 -5.11 -2.01
C ALA A 56 4.60 -4.33 -0.71
N HIS A 57 3.35 -4.13 -0.25
CA HIS A 57 3.11 -3.41 1.00
C HIS A 57 3.86 -4.03 2.18
N ILE A 58 4.29 -3.22 3.12
CA ILE A 58 5.16 -3.62 4.24
C ILE A 58 4.47 -4.61 5.18
N ASP A 59 3.17 -4.56 5.32
CA ASP A 59 2.37 -5.52 6.08
C ASP A 59 2.20 -6.89 5.38
N HIS A 60 2.74 -7.05 4.16
CA HIS A 60 2.85 -8.31 3.41
C HIS A 60 4.30 -8.73 3.13
N SER A 61 5.22 -7.78 2.95
CA SER A 61 6.60 -8.04 2.54
C SER A 61 7.64 -7.68 3.60
N GLY A 62 7.28 -6.86 4.57
CA GLY A 62 8.21 -6.10 5.40
C GLY A 62 9.15 -6.90 6.28
N LEU A 63 8.86 -8.16 6.58
CA LEU A 63 9.75 -9.04 7.36
C LEU A 63 10.57 -10.02 6.50
N ILE A 64 10.44 -9.97 5.17
CA ILE A 64 11.23 -10.85 4.27
C ILE A 64 12.75 -10.68 4.49
N PRO A 65 13.32 -9.47 4.67
CA PRO A 65 14.74 -9.33 4.99
C PRO A 65 15.15 -9.99 6.31
N LEU A 66 14.26 -10.04 7.31
CA LEU A 66 14.51 -10.74 8.56
C LEU A 66 14.67 -12.26 8.36
N LEU A 67 13.88 -12.86 7.44
CA LEU A 67 14.07 -14.29 7.10
C LEU A 67 15.44 -14.54 6.49
N TYR A 68 15.88 -13.64 5.61
CA TYR A 68 17.23 -13.71 5.04
C TYR A 68 18.30 -13.64 6.16
N ALA A 69 18.19 -12.68 7.09
CA ALA A 69 19.08 -12.56 8.23
C ALA A 69 19.07 -13.83 9.12
N LYS A 70 17.92 -14.51 9.23
CA LYS A 70 17.73 -15.77 9.98
C LYS A 70 18.09 -17.03 9.17
N GLY A 71 18.67 -16.90 7.98
CA GLY A 71 19.22 -18.02 7.19
C GLY A 71 18.32 -18.56 6.09
N PHE A 72 17.20 -17.92 5.75
CA PHE A 72 16.42 -18.26 4.54
C PHE A 72 17.26 -18.04 3.27
N ARG A 73 17.23 -19.03 2.36
CA ARG A 73 17.94 -19.00 1.08
C ARG A 73 17.11 -19.60 -0.06
N GLY A 74 15.81 -19.80 0.18
CA GLY A 74 14.87 -20.26 -0.84
C GLY A 74 14.50 -19.16 -1.83
N LYS A 75 13.71 -19.49 -2.84
CA LYS A 75 13.18 -18.53 -3.82
C LYS A 75 11.99 -17.77 -3.28
N ILE A 76 11.83 -16.52 -3.72
CA ILE A 76 10.69 -15.65 -3.43
C ILE A 76 10.00 -15.35 -4.75
N TYR A 77 8.84 -15.94 -4.96
CA TYR A 77 8.07 -15.75 -6.19
C TYR A 77 7.10 -14.60 -6.02
N ALA A 78 7.17 -13.62 -6.91
CA ALA A 78 6.31 -12.45 -6.94
C ALA A 78 6.11 -11.98 -8.39
N THR A 79 5.15 -11.12 -8.64
CA THR A 79 5.07 -10.45 -9.95
C THR A 79 6.29 -9.56 -10.17
N ARG A 80 6.56 -9.19 -11.42
CA ARG A 80 7.68 -8.33 -11.75
C ARG A 80 7.56 -6.97 -11.04
N ALA A 81 6.41 -6.32 -11.16
CA ALA A 81 6.22 -5.01 -10.54
C ALA A 81 6.26 -5.07 -9.00
N THR A 82 5.75 -6.14 -8.38
CA THR A 82 5.92 -6.38 -6.93
C THR A 82 7.39 -6.51 -6.57
N THR A 83 8.19 -7.24 -7.36
CA THR A 83 9.64 -7.36 -7.13
C THR A 83 10.34 -6.01 -7.20
N ASP A 84 10.05 -5.21 -8.24
CA ASP A 84 10.64 -3.88 -8.42
C ASP A 84 10.26 -2.93 -7.27
N LEU A 85 9.00 -2.97 -6.80
CA LEU A 85 8.56 -2.19 -5.64
C LEU A 85 9.19 -2.65 -4.33
N CYS A 86 9.34 -3.96 -4.11
CA CYS A 86 10.00 -4.50 -2.92
C CYS A 86 11.43 -4.01 -2.80
N GLU A 87 12.15 -3.88 -3.92
CA GLU A 87 13.54 -3.37 -3.90
C GLU A 87 13.64 -2.01 -3.21
N ILE A 88 12.74 -1.08 -3.53
CA ILE A 88 12.77 0.26 -2.93
C ILE A 88 12.09 0.30 -1.55
N MET A 89 11.02 -0.44 -1.33
CA MET A 89 10.24 -0.38 -0.09
C MET A 89 10.95 -1.07 1.07
N LEU A 90 11.59 -2.22 0.83
CA LEU A 90 12.34 -2.93 1.88
C LEU A 90 13.59 -2.16 2.30
N GLN A 91 14.27 -1.48 1.36
CA GLN A 91 15.39 -0.61 1.67
C GLN A 91 14.94 0.64 2.44
N ASP A 92 13.83 1.28 2.06
CA ASP A 92 13.27 2.42 2.80
C ASP A 92 12.89 2.00 4.24
N SER A 93 12.25 0.84 4.39
CA SER A 93 11.92 0.28 5.71
C SER A 93 13.16 0.01 6.57
N ALA A 94 14.21 -0.57 5.98
CA ALA A 94 15.49 -0.79 6.67
C ALA A 94 16.11 0.54 7.12
N HIS A 95 16.14 1.54 6.23
CA HIS A 95 16.66 2.87 6.55
C HIS A 95 15.91 3.53 7.72
N ILE A 96 14.59 3.45 7.72
CA ILE A 96 13.76 4.00 8.81
C ILE A 96 14.10 3.30 10.13
N GLN A 97 14.19 1.97 10.15
CA GLN A 97 14.49 1.18 11.35
C GLN A 97 15.89 1.47 11.89
N GLU A 98 16.91 1.55 11.03
CA GLU A 98 18.28 1.89 11.41
C GLU A 98 18.36 3.31 11.99
N PHE A 99 17.71 4.27 11.34
CA PHE A 99 17.64 5.65 11.83
C PHE A 99 16.95 5.77 13.19
N GLU A 100 15.83 5.07 13.39
CA GLU A 100 15.12 5.03 14.65
C GLU A 100 15.95 4.37 15.76
N ALA A 101 16.62 3.24 15.45
CA ALA A 101 17.51 2.57 16.39
C ALA A 101 18.65 3.48 16.80
N GLU A 102 19.30 4.15 15.86
CA GLU A 102 20.37 5.11 16.15
C GLU A 102 19.88 6.27 17.05
N TRP A 103 18.72 6.84 16.75
CA TRP A 103 18.13 7.92 17.54
C TRP A 103 17.78 7.46 18.97
N LYS A 104 17.17 6.28 19.12
CA LYS A 104 16.88 5.66 20.42
C LYS A 104 18.18 5.39 21.20
N ASN A 105 19.22 4.91 20.51
CA ASN A 105 20.52 4.59 21.11
C ASN A 105 21.28 5.82 21.59
N ARG A 106 21.22 6.94 20.87
CA ARG A 106 21.77 8.23 21.36
C ARG A 106 21.16 8.65 22.71
N LYS A 107 19.86 8.39 22.92
CA LYS A 107 19.17 8.63 24.19
C LYS A 107 19.52 7.57 25.23
N ALA A 108 19.54 6.29 24.84
CA ALA A 108 19.86 5.17 25.73
C ALA A 108 21.25 5.31 26.35
N ARG A 109 22.27 5.65 25.55
CA ARG A 109 23.66 5.90 26.04
C ARG A 109 23.71 6.97 27.12
N ARG A 110 22.92 8.05 26.99
CA ARG A 110 22.84 9.12 27.98
C ARG A 110 22.14 8.71 29.29
N SER A 111 21.27 7.71 29.25
CA SER A 111 20.46 7.23 30.37
C SER A 111 20.90 5.87 30.93
N GLY A 112 21.98 5.28 30.39
CA GLY A 112 22.48 3.97 30.81
C GLY A 112 21.53 2.80 30.47
N LYS A 113 20.65 2.95 29.46
CA LYS A 113 19.73 1.92 29.02
C LYS A 113 20.37 1.04 27.94
N PRO A 114 19.92 -0.24 27.76
CA PRO A 114 20.38 -1.09 26.66
C PRO A 114 20.14 -0.44 25.30
N GLU A 115 21.02 -0.74 24.36
CA GLU A 115 20.85 -0.33 22.97
C GLU A 115 19.80 -1.21 22.26
N VAL A 116 19.08 -0.60 21.32
CA VAL A 116 18.09 -1.25 20.46
C VAL A 116 18.78 -1.56 19.13
N VAL A 117 18.54 -2.72 18.57
CA VAL A 117 18.97 -3.10 17.22
C VAL A 117 17.78 -3.03 16.26
N PRO A 118 18.00 -2.69 14.98
CA PRO A 118 16.92 -2.78 13.98
C PRO A 118 16.49 -4.25 13.81
N ILE A 119 15.28 -4.47 13.35
CA ILE A 119 14.74 -5.83 13.09
C ILE A 119 15.59 -6.53 12.03
N TYR A 120 16.02 -5.80 11.02
CA TYR A 120 16.99 -6.19 10.00
C TYR A 120 17.75 -4.94 9.50
N THR A 121 18.83 -5.17 8.77
CA THR A 121 19.70 -4.10 8.28
C THR A 121 19.45 -3.77 6.82
N MET A 122 20.02 -2.64 6.36
CA MET A 122 20.05 -2.28 4.94
C MET A 122 20.70 -3.38 4.09
N ASP A 123 21.78 -3.99 4.58
CA ASP A 123 22.44 -5.10 3.87
C ASP A 123 21.52 -6.32 3.72
N ASP A 124 20.69 -6.62 4.73
CA ASP A 124 19.70 -7.71 4.64
C ASP A 124 18.65 -7.39 3.58
N ALA A 125 18.15 -6.16 3.52
CA ALA A 125 17.16 -5.72 2.54
C ALA A 125 17.71 -5.75 1.11
N ILE A 126 18.97 -5.36 0.90
CA ILE A 126 19.62 -5.42 -0.41
C ILE A 126 19.88 -6.88 -0.82
N ASN A 127 20.46 -7.68 0.09
CA ASN A 127 20.89 -9.03 -0.26
C ASN A 127 19.74 -10.02 -0.45
N VAL A 128 18.58 -9.82 0.18
CA VAL A 128 17.42 -10.70 -0.03
C VAL A 128 16.89 -10.62 -1.45
N MET A 129 17.07 -9.51 -2.14
CA MET A 129 16.56 -9.30 -3.51
C MET A 129 17.10 -10.32 -4.53
N GLN A 130 18.28 -10.89 -4.30
CA GLN A 130 18.84 -11.94 -5.19
C GLN A 130 18.01 -13.23 -5.22
N TYR A 131 17.12 -13.45 -4.27
CA TYR A 131 16.24 -14.62 -4.18
C TYR A 131 14.87 -14.40 -4.83
N PHE A 132 14.54 -13.17 -5.21
CA PHE A 132 13.30 -12.88 -5.91
C PHE A 132 13.32 -13.47 -7.33
N VAL A 133 12.18 -14.05 -7.69
CA VAL A 133 11.91 -14.63 -9.00
C VAL A 133 10.69 -13.96 -9.59
N PRO A 134 10.88 -12.98 -10.50
CA PRO A 134 9.77 -12.29 -11.15
C PRO A 134 8.92 -13.25 -11.98
N CYS A 135 7.61 -13.25 -11.76
CA CYS A 135 6.64 -14.11 -12.41
C CYS A 135 5.65 -13.28 -13.23
N PRO A 136 5.28 -13.71 -14.44
CA PRO A 136 4.21 -13.06 -15.21
C PRO A 136 2.84 -13.40 -14.67
N TYR A 137 1.87 -12.51 -14.86
CA TYR A 137 0.47 -12.81 -14.61
C TYR A 137 -0.07 -13.91 -15.53
N GLY A 138 -1.07 -14.65 -15.03
CA GLY A 138 -1.86 -15.61 -15.78
C GLY A 138 -1.14 -16.90 -16.19
N ARG A 139 0.16 -17.04 -15.92
CA ARG A 139 0.94 -18.22 -16.29
C ARG A 139 1.10 -19.16 -15.10
N GLN A 140 0.83 -20.44 -15.33
CA GLN A 140 1.14 -21.49 -14.38
C GLN A 140 2.66 -21.77 -14.34
N ILE A 141 3.20 -21.89 -13.14
CA ILE A 141 4.63 -22.11 -12.88
C ILE A 141 4.75 -23.26 -11.87
N GLU A 142 5.41 -24.32 -12.24
CA GLU A 142 5.81 -25.39 -11.30
C GLU A 142 6.98 -24.91 -10.45
N VAL A 143 6.77 -24.77 -9.14
CA VAL A 143 7.77 -24.28 -8.18
C VAL A 143 8.46 -25.41 -7.40
N ALA A 144 7.79 -26.54 -7.29
CA ALA A 144 8.28 -27.78 -6.74
C ALA A 144 7.47 -28.96 -7.28
N ASP A 145 7.97 -30.18 -7.11
CA ASP A 145 7.23 -31.37 -7.48
C ASP A 145 5.88 -31.42 -6.74
N GLY A 146 4.80 -31.53 -7.50
CA GLY A 146 3.42 -31.47 -7.01
C GLY A 146 2.91 -30.08 -6.62
N ILE A 147 3.68 -29.00 -6.79
CA ILE A 147 3.25 -27.63 -6.48
C ILE A 147 3.34 -26.71 -7.70
N THR A 148 2.19 -26.27 -8.18
CA THR A 148 2.08 -25.27 -9.28
C THR A 148 1.41 -24.02 -8.76
N ILE A 149 1.88 -22.84 -9.19
CA ILE A 149 1.33 -21.54 -8.79
C ILE A 149 0.92 -20.71 -10.00
N LYS A 150 0.02 -19.75 -9.78
CA LYS A 150 -0.31 -18.72 -10.76
C LYS A 150 -0.64 -17.41 -10.04
N PHE A 151 -0.11 -16.31 -10.55
CA PHE A 151 -0.44 -14.95 -10.12
C PHE A 151 -1.55 -14.38 -11.00
N THR A 152 -2.60 -13.85 -10.38
CA THR A 152 -3.74 -13.23 -11.06
C THR A 152 -3.88 -11.80 -10.55
N ASP A 153 -3.90 -10.81 -11.43
CA ASP A 153 -3.99 -9.39 -11.06
C ASP A 153 -5.23 -9.12 -10.19
N ILE A 154 -5.04 -8.52 -9.05
CA ILE A 154 -6.10 -8.24 -8.08
C ILE A 154 -6.41 -6.76 -7.91
N GLY A 155 -5.74 -5.87 -8.66
CA GLY A 155 -6.08 -4.46 -8.80
C GLY A 155 -5.94 -3.60 -7.55
N HIS A 156 -5.14 -4.01 -6.57
CA HIS A 156 -4.95 -3.26 -5.31
C HIS A 156 -3.78 -2.27 -5.39
N LEU A 157 -2.66 -2.74 -5.88
CA LEU A 157 -1.42 -2.00 -6.06
C LEU A 157 -0.75 -2.43 -7.35
N LEU A 158 0.14 -1.61 -7.91
CA LEU A 158 0.97 -2.03 -9.03
C LEU A 158 1.65 -3.36 -8.71
N GLY A 159 1.38 -4.37 -9.53
CA GLY A 159 1.96 -5.71 -9.34
C GLY A 159 1.21 -6.61 -8.36
N SER A 160 0.19 -6.13 -7.65
CA SER A 160 -0.58 -6.94 -6.70
C SER A 160 -1.26 -8.12 -7.36
N SER A 161 -1.36 -9.22 -6.64
CA SER A 161 -1.93 -10.46 -7.15
C SER A 161 -2.65 -11.28 -6.10
N SER A 162 -3.72 -11.94 -6.52
CA SER A 162 -4.13 -13.17 -5.86
C SER A 162 -3.26 -14.32 -6.34
N ILE A 163 -3.01 -15.29 -5.47
CA ILE A 163 -2.13 -16.43 -5.76
C ILE A 163 -2.95 -17.72 -5.75
N GLU A 164 -2.99 -18.40 -6.89
CA GLU A 164 -3.59 -19.71 -7.05
C GLU A 164 -2.49 -20.76 -6.86
N VAL A 165 -2.71 -21.73 -5.97
CA VAL A 165 -1.74 -22.80 -5.65
C VAL A 165 -2.40 -24.16 -5.82
N TRP A 166 -1.93 -24.96 -6.78
CA TRP A 166 -2.32 -26.34 -6.96
C TRP A 166 -1.35 -27.26 -6.23
N LEU A 167 -1.89 -28.12 -5.37
CA LEU A 167 -1.15 -29.09 -4.57
C LEU A 167 -1.58 -30.49 -5.01
N ARG A 168 -0.62 -31.32 -5.43
CA ARG A 168 -0.88 -32.68 -5.84
C ARG A 168 -0.02 -33.64 -5.04
N GLU A 169 -0.65 -34.45 -4.18
CA GLU A 169 -0.03 -35.53 -3.44
C GLU A 169 -0.71 -36.85 -3.78
N ALA A 170 0.03 -37.81 -4.35
CA ALA A 170 -0.50 -39.08 -4.84
C ALA A 170 -1.71 -38.86 -5.77
N ASP A 171 -2.90 -39.33 -5.39
CA ASP A 171 -4.14 -39.21 -6.17
C ASP A 171 -5.03 -38.04 -5.72
N VAL A 172 -4.53 -37.19 -4.80
CA VAL A 172 -5.27 -36.03 -4.29
C VAL A 172 -4.71 -34.77 -4.91
N GLU A 173 -5.60 -33.95 -5.47
CA GLU A 173 -5.30 -32.60 -5.92
C GLU A 173 -6.21 -31.60 -5.22
N LYS A 174 -5.64 -30.54 -4.68
CA LYS A 174 -6.35 -29.43 -4.03
C LYS A 174 -5.86 -28.11 -4.55
N LYS A 175 -6.76 -27.17 -4.71
CA LYS A 175 -6.46 -25.80 -5.13
C LYS A 175 -6.74 -24.80 -4.02
N LEU A 176 -5.70 -24.11 -3.57
CA LEU A 176 -5.79 -23.00 -2.63
C LEU A 176 -5.74 -21.68 -3.40
N VAL A 177 -6.49 -20.69 -2.93
CA VAL A 177 -6.43 -19.31 -3.45
C VAL A 177 -6.23 -18.36 -2.29
N PHE A 178 -5.14 -17.60 -2.35
CA PHE A 178 -4.86 -16.49 -1.44
C PHE A 178 -5.22 -15.20 -2.16
N SER A 179 -6.15 -14.42 -1.60
CA SER A 179 -6.60 -13.18 -2.26
C SER A 179 -5.50 -12.13 -2.35
N GLY A 180 -4.56 -12.10 -1.38
CA GLY A 180 -3.86 -10.87 -1.08
C GLY A 180 -4.87 -9.78 -0.72
N ASP A 181 -4.52 -8.54 -0.93
CA ASP A 181 -5.45 -7.41 -0.80
C ASP A 181 -6.21 -7.22 -2.11
N ILE A 182 -7.53 -7.21 -2.00
CA ILE A 182 -8.42 -7.08 -3.16
C ILE A 182 -8.64 -5.61 -3.48
N GLY A 183 -8.34 -5.21 -4.71
CA GLY A 183 -8.45 -3.84 -5.16
C GLY A 183 -9.88 -3.34 -5.28
N ASN A 184 -10.02 -2.03 -5.19
CA ASN A 184 -11.28 -1.36 -5.50
C ASN A 184 -11.45 -1.23 -7.02
N PHE A 185 -12.71 -1.12 -7.48
CA PHE A 185 -13.01 -0.96 -8.90
C PHE A 185 -12.85 0.47 -9.38
N ASN A 186 -12.53 0.61 -10.68
CA ASN A 186 -12.38 1.89 -11.36
C ASN A 186 -11.34 2.82 -10.70
N GLN A 187 -10.29 2.24 -10.15
CA GLN A 187 -9.12 3.03 -9.74
C GLN A 187 -8.35 3.45 -10.99
N PRO A 188 -7.81 4.66 -11.05
CA PRO A 188 -7.02 5.07 -12.20
C PRO A 188 -5.67 4.35 -12.26
N LEU A 189 -5.11 4.21 -13.43
CA LEU A 189 -3.79 3.64 -13.76
C LEU A 189 -3.72 2.12 -13.79
N ILE A 190 -4.25 1.44 -12.79
CA ILE A 190 -4.12 -0.01 -12.64
C ILE A 190 -5.43 -0.71 -13.02
N LYS A 191 -5.31 -1.96 -13.47
CA LYS A 191 -6.45 -2.76 -13.87
C LYS A 191 -7.38 -3.06 -12.70
N ASP A 192 -8.65 -3.23 -13.00
CA ASP A 192 -9.63 -3.76 -12.05
C ASP A 192 -9.30 -5.18 -11.61
N PRO A 193 -9.74 -5.60 -10.41
CA PRO A 193 -9.54 -6.96 -9.91
C PRO A 193 -10.04 -8.02 -10.89
N SER A 194 -9.18 -8.98 -11.22
CA SER A 194 -9.54 -10.18 -11.96
C SER A 194 -10.08 -11.25 -11.01
N TYR A 195 -10.87 -12.18 -11.56
CA TYR A 195 -11.55 -13.21 -10.79
C TYR A 195 -10.94 -14.59 -11.02
N THR A 196 -10.87 -15.37 -9.94
CA THR A 196 -10.53 -16.79 -10.00
C THR A 196 -11.82 -17.60 -9.95
N ARG A 197 -11.97 -18.59 -10.86
CA ARG A 197 -13.23 -19.32 -11.05
C ARG A 197 -13.41 -20.53 -10.15
N GLU A 198 -12.31 -21.12 -9.71
CA GLU A 198 -12.32 -22.38 -8.95
C GLU A 198 -11.30 -22.36 -7.83
N ALA A 199 -11.69 -22.86 -6.67
CA ALA A 199 -10.83 -23.12 -5.54
C ALA A 199 -11.47 -24.21 -4.65
N ASP A 200 -10.65 -25.02 -3.98
CA ASP A 200 -11.12 -25.86 -2.87
C ASP A 200 -11.09 -25.06 -1.56
N TYR A 201 -10.03 -24.29 -1.34
CA TYR A 201 -9.84 -23.45 -0.14
C TYR A 201 -9.51 -22.03 -0.56
N VAL A 202 -10.12 -21.07 0.12
CA VAL A 202 -9.90 -19.64 -0.11
C VAL A 202 -9.46 -18.97 1.16
N ILE A 203 -8.38 -18.22 1.10
CA ILE A 203 -7.90 -17.33 2.16
C ILE A 203 -8.06 -15.90 1.65
N MET A 204 -8.97 -15.11 2.25
CA MET A 204 -9.32 -13.80 1.73
C MET A 204 -9.29 -12.71 2.78
N GLU A 205 -8.91 -11.51 2.34
CA GLU A 205 -8.95 -10.29 3.14
C GLU A 205 -10.38 -9.88 3.53
N SER A 206 -10.47 -9.05 4.55
CA SER A 206 -11.74 -8.49 5.02
C SER A 206 -11.66 -7.05 5.52
N THR A 207 -10.64 -6.29 5.11
CA THR A 207 -10.35 -4.92 5.59
C THR A 207 -11.59 -4.02 5.68
N TYR A 208 -12.46 -4.06 4.69
CA TYR A 208 -13.74 -3.34 4.66
C TYR A 208 -14.97 -4.27 4.57
N GLY A 209 -14.89 -5.47 5.16
CA GLY A 209 -15.96 -6.47 5.12
C GLY A 209 -17.26 -6.06 5.83
N ASP A 210 -17.23 -5.03 6.66
CA ASP A 210 -18.38 -4.52 7.42
C ASP A 210 -19.03 -3.26 6.80
N ARG A 211 -18.38 -2.62 5.81
CA ARG A 211 -18.80 -1.30 5.32
C ARG A 211 -18.70 -1.14 3.81
N TYR A 212 -19.33 -0.09 3.31
CA TYR A 212 -19.35 0.29 1.91
C TYR A 212 -18.59 1.59 1.71
N HIS A 213 -17.86 1.69 0.60
CA HIS A 213 -17.36 2.98 0.14
C HIS A 213 -18.55 3.85 -0.30
N GLY A 214 -18.48 5.14 -0.04
CA GLY A 214 -19.48 6.09 -0.48
C GLY A 214 -19.68 6.10 -2.00
N LYS A 215 -20.64 6.87 -2.50
CA LYS A 215 -20.83 7.03 -3.95
C LYS A 215 -19.51 7.50 -4.59
N HIS A 216 -19.23 6.96 -5.76
CA HIS A 216 -18.10 7.38 -6.59
C HIS A 216 -18.07 8.90 -6.69
N GLN A 217 -17.04 9.53 -6.11
CA GLN A 217 -16.87 10.98 -6.15
C GLN A 217 -16.11 11.33 -7.42
N ASP A 218 -16.43 12.47 -8.03
CA ASP A 218 -15.63 13.04 -9.12
C ASP A 218 -14.41 13.75 -8.51
N TYR A 219 -13.36 12.97 -8.22
CA TYR A 219 -12.13 13.46 -7.59
C TYR A 219 -11.45 14.55 -8.40
N VAL A 220 -11.56 14.52 -9.73
CA VAL A 220 -11.02 15.54 -10.62
C VAL A 220 -11.71 16.87 -10.34
N THR A 221 -13.04 16.89 -10.28
CA THR A 221 -13.81 18.09 -9.95
C THR A 221 -13.58 18.57 -8.52
N GLU A 222 -13.53 17.67 -7.55
CA GLU A 222 -13.28 18.04 -6.16
C GLU A 222 -11.87 18.63 -5.95
N LEU A 223 -10.83 17.97 -6.46
CA LEU A 223 -9.47 18.50 -6.46
C LEU A 223 -9.38 19.86 -7.17
N THR A 224 -10.03 19.99 -8.34
CA THR A 224 -10.10 21.27 -9.06
C THR A 224 -10.66 22.38 -8.18
N ASN A 225 -11.80 22.13 -7.54
CA ASN A 225 -12.46 23.12 -6.69
C ASN A 225 -11.58 23.53 -5.49
N VAL A 226 -10.91 22.56 -4.86
CA VAL A 226 -10.04 22.83 -3.72
C VAL A 226 -8.78 23.58 -4.15
N ILE A 227 -8.13 23.16 -5.23
CA ILE A 227 -6.92 23.84 -5.76
C ILE A 227 -7.27 25.26 -6.18
N GLN A 228 -8.33 25.47 -6.97
CA GLN A 228 -8.74 26.79 -7.44
C GLN A 228 -8.96 27.76 -6.28
N ARG A 229 -9.85 27.41 -5.32
CA ARG A 229 -10.15 28.30 -4.19
C ARG A 229 -8.95 28.59 -3.30
N THR A 230 -8.00 27.65 -3.21
CA THR A 230 -6.78 27.83 -2.41
C THR A 230 -5.81 28.76 -3.12
N PHE A 231 -5.61 28.57 -4.40
CA PHE A 231 -4.75 29.44 -5.21
C PHE A 231 -5.30 30.87 -5.33
N ASP A 232 -6.63 31.03 -5.43
CA ASP A 232 -7.28 32.35 -5.45
C ASP A 232 -7.03 33.14 -4.15
N ARG A 233 -6.72 32.45 -3.05
CA ARG A 233 -6.30 33.07 -1.77
C ARG A 233 -4.79 33.27 -1.66
N GLY A 234 -4.01 32.84 -2.67
CA GLY A 234 -2.55 32.87 -2.65
C GLY A 234 -1.92 31.77 -1.77
N GLY A 235 -2.63 30.69 -1.47
CA GLY A 235 -2.18 29.61 -0.59
C GLY A 235 -1.70 28.36 -1.33
N ASN A 236 -0.99 27.51 -0.60
CA ASN A 236 -0.54 26.19 -1.04
C ASN A 236 -1.58 25.12 -0.75
N VAL A 237 -1.65 24.12 -1.61
CA VAL A 237 -2.33 22.84 -1.35
C VAL A 237 -1.29 21.81 -0.93
N VAL A 238 -1.41 21.26 0.29
CA VAL A 238 -0.51 20.22 0.81
C VAL A 238 -1.29 18.93 0.95
N ILE A 239 -0.78 17.84 0.36
CA ILE A 239 -1.44 16.54 0.31
C ILE A 239 -0.56 15.48 0.96
N PRO A 240 -0.82 15.10 2.23
CA PRO A 240 -0.23 13.90 2.82
C PRO A 240 -0.65 12.67 2.01
N SER A 241 0.32 11.89 1.55
CA SER A 241 0.04 10.76 0.67
C SER A 241 0.96 9.58 0.94
N PHE A 242 0.47 8.36 0.75
CA PHE A 242 1.36 7.20 0.66
C PHE A 242 2.24 7.32 -0.58
N ALA A 243 3.52 6.94 -0.42
CA ALA A 243 4.52 7.09 -1.47
C ALA A 243 4.23 6.22 -2.70
N VAL A 244 3.63 5.04 -2.48
CA VAL A 244 3.31 4.06 -3.52
C VAL A 244 1.80 3.95 -3.68
N GLY A 245 1.31 3.95 -4.90
CA GLY A 245 -0.09 3.88 -5.29
C GLY A 245 -0.77 5.24 -5.23
N ARG A 246 -1.10 5.73 -4.05
CA ARG A 246 -1.87 6.96 -3.86
C ARG A 246 -1.23 8.22 -4.47
N THR A 247 0.08 8.36 -4.36
CA THR A 247 0.79 9.48 -4.99
C THR A 247 0.62 9.44 -6.51
N GLN A 248 0.74 8.28 -7.14
CA GLN A 248 0.63 8.12 -8.58
C GLN A 248 -0.81 8.36 -9.08
N GLU A 249 -1.82 7.95 -8.32
CA GLU A 249 -3.23 8.27 -8.61
C GLU A 249 -3.49 9.79 -8.56
N LEU A 250 -2.96 10.49 -7.55
CA LEU A 250 -3.05 11.94 -7.47
C LEU A 250 -2.38 12.62 -8.66
N LEU A 251 -1.21 12.13 -9.10
CA LEU A 251 -0.55 12.64 -10.29
C LEU A 251 -1.40 12.44 -11.54
N TYR A 252 -2.08 11.29 -11.66
CA TYR A 252 -3.02 11.04 -12.77
C TYR A 252 -4.16 12.06 -12.80
N TYR A 253 -4.84 12.31 -11.68
CA TYR A 253 -5.90 13.30 -11.59
C TYR A 253 -5.41 14.72 -11.85
N ILE A 254 -4.25 15.10 -11.29
CA ILE A 254 -3.68 16.43 -11.52
C ILE A 254 -3.25 16.64 -12.98
N ARG A 255 -2.69 15.59 -13.63
CA ARG A 255 -2.41 15.64 -15.07
C ARG A 255 -3.69 15.94 -15.86
N GLN A 256 -4.80 15.28 -15.53
CA GLN A 256 -6.07 15.54 -16.20
C GLN A 256 -6.56 16.97 -15.96
N ILE A 257 -6.51 17.46 -14.72
CA ILE A 257 -6.87 18.85 -14.37
C ILE A 257 -6.07 19.85 -15.20
N LYS A 258 -4.76 19.61 -15.36
CA LYS A 258 -3.87 20.48 -16.17
C LYS A 258 -4.18 20.37 -17.67
N ALA A 259 -4.34 19.15 -18.19
CA ALA A 259 -4.62 18.92 -19.60
C ALA A 259 -5.95 19.55 -20.06
N GLU A 260 -6.94 19.59 -19.18
CA GLU A 260 -8.25 20.20 -19.42
C GLU A 260 -8.31 21.69 -19.03
N ASP A 261 -7.18 22.28 -18.63
CA ASP A 261 -7.09 23.69 -18.17
C ASP A 261 -8.20 24.06 -17.17
N ARG A 262 -8.42 23.19 -16.17
CA ARG A 262 -9.52 23.40 -15.21
C ARG A 262 -9.24 24.48 -14.18
N ILE A 263 -7.97 24.76 -13.86
CA ILE A 263 -7.57 25.83 -12.93
C ILE A 263 -7.39 27.13 -13.70
N LYS A 264 -8.17 28.16 -13.36
CA LYS A 264 -8.19 29.42 -14.08
C LYS A 264 -7.34 30.49 -13.40
N ASN A 265 -6.70 31.35 -14.20
CA ASN A 265 -5.88 32.46 -13.76
C ASN A 265 -4.57 32.12 -13.03
N HIS A 266 -4.18 30.83 -12.97
CA HIS A 266 -2.95 30.39 -12.29
C HIS A 266 -1.95 29.71 -13.25
N GLY A 267 -2.21 29.74 -14.56
CA GLY A 267 -1.31 29.22 -15.59
C GLY A 267 -0.91 27.76 -15.40
N ASP A 268 0.31 27.46 -15.78
CA ASP A 268 0.88 26.11 -15.56
C ASP A 268 1.45 26.01 -14.14
N PHE A 269 0.57 25.88 -13.15
CA PHE A 269 0.93 25.82 -11.74
C PHE A 269 1.90 24.67 -11.39
N LYS A 270 2.76 24.93 -10.40
CA LYS A 270 3.76 23.98 -9.92
C LYS A 270 3.15 22.88 -9.08
N VAL A 271 3.59 21.66 -9.33
CA VAL A 271 3.29 20.46 -8.49
C VAL A 271 4.60 19.86 -8.05
N VAL A 272 4.74 19.59 -6.76
CA VAL A 272 5.95 19.03 -6.18
C VAL A 272 5.61 17.67 -5.51
N VAL A 273 6.36 16.63 -5.84
CA VAL A 273 6.40 15.38 -5.08
C VAL A 273 7.65 15.39 -4.23
N ASP A 274 7.49 15.64 -2.93
CA ASP A 274 8.60 15.71 -1.98
C ASP A 274 8.67 14.43 -1.11
N SER A 275 9.08 13.35 -1.74
CA SER A 275 9.31 12.05 -1.13
C SER A 275 10.23 11.21 -2.03
N PRO A 276 11.46 10.89 -1.62
CA PRO A 276 12.37 10.06 -2.41
C PRO A 276 11.74 8.72 -2.81
N LEU A 277 11.08 8.04 -1.87
CA LEU A 277 10.38 6.77 -2.14
C LEU A 277 9.28 6.94 -3.20
N ALA A 278 8.48 8.02 -3.13
CA ALA A 278 7.45 8.29 -4.13
C ALA A 278 8.02 8.57 -5.52
N VAL A 279 9.17 9.22 -5.59
CA VAL A 279 9.89 9.46 -6.86
C VAL A 279 10.35 8.15 -7.48
N GLU A 280 10.98 7.27 -6.69
CA GLU A 280 11.41 5.95 -7.18
C GLU A 280 10.22 5.07 -7.58
N ALA A 281 9.15 5.04 -6.76
CA ALA A 281 7.91 4.34 -7.10
C ALA A 281 7.32 4.84 -8.43
N THR A 282 7.31 6.15 -8.67
CA THR A 282 6.81 6.73 -9.95
C THR A 282 7.62 6.25 -11.15
N LYS A 283 8.94 6.04 -11.00
CA LYS A 283 9.76 5.43 -12.04
C LYS A 283 9.35 3.98 -12.31
N ILE A 284 9.12 3.20 -11.25
CA ILE A 284 8.68 1.79 -11.36
C ILE A 284 7.32 1.69 -12.04
N PHE A 285 6.37 2.58 -11.73
CA PHE A 285 5.09 2.65 -12.45
C PHE A 285 5.32 2.85 -13.96
N ASN A 286 6.21 3.76 -14.35
CA ASN A 286 6.55 4.00 -15.76
C ASN A 286 7.33 2.84 -16.43
N MET A 287 7.95 1.94 -15.66
CA MET A 287 8.66 0.77 -16.21
C MET A 287 7.74 -0.45 -16.40
N ASN A 288 6.60 -0.51 -15.73
CA ASN A 288 5.70 -1.67 -15.71
C ASN A 288 4.36 -1.42 -16.43
N ILE A 289 4.30 -0.45 -17.34
CA ILE A 289 3.09 0.00 -18.05
C ILE A 289 2.33 -1.16 -18.71
N ASP A 290 3.02 -2.00 -19.49
CA ASP A 290 2.39 -2.99 -20.37
C ASP A 290 1.58 -4.05 -19.60
N GLU A 291 2.03 -4.44 -18.42
CA GLU A 291 1.39 -5.50 -17.65
C GLU A 291 0.32 -4.98 -16.69
N THR A 292 0.43 -3.73 -16.24
CA THR A 292 -0.30 -3.26 -15.07
C THR A 292 -1.31 -2.15 -15.34
N TYR A 293 -1.10 -1.32 -16.38
CA TYR A 293 -1.98 -0.18 -16.63
C TYR A 293 -3.32 -0.62 -17.22
N ASP A 294 -4.38 0.10 -16.81
CA ASP A 294 -5.73 -0.05 -17.33
C ASP A 294 -5.86 0.44 -18.80
N GLU A 295 -7.04 0.25 -19.37
CA GLU A 295 -7.29 0.62 -20.77
C GLU A 295 -7.20 2.15 -20.99
N GLU A 296 -7.65 2.97 -20.02
CA GLU A 296 -7.63 4.42 -20.12
C GLU A 296 -6.21 4.97 -20.08
N ALA A 297 -5.40 4.49 -19.14
CA ALA A 297 -3.99 4.87 -19.05
C ALA A 297 -3.20 4.40 -20.28
N MET A 298 -3.49 3.18 -20.78
CA MET A 298 -2.87 2.66 -21.99
C MET A 298 -3.26 3.46 -23.24
N GLU A 299 -4.47 3.99 -23.33
CA GLU A 299 -4.86 4.85 -24.44
C GLU A 299 -4.06 6.17 -24.44
N LEU A 300 -3.81 6.77 -23.26
CA LEU A 300 -2.92 7.91 -23.13
C LEU A 300 -1.49 7.60 -23.61
N VAL A 301 -0.95 6.44 -23.18
CA VAL A 301 0.38 5.98 -23.60
C VAL A 301 0.47 5.82 -25.13
N LYS A 302 -0.54 5.24 -25.78
CA LYS A 302 -0.58 5.13 -27.26
C LYS A 302 -0.60 6.47 -27.95
N GLN A 303 -1.17 7.50 -27.33
CA GLN A 303 -1.15 8.87 -27.83
C GLN A 303 0.17 9.60 -27.53
N GLY A 304 1.14 8.94 -26.90
CA GLY A 304 2.42 9.54 -26.50
C GLY A 304 2.33 10.42 -25.25
N ILE A 305 1.26 10.28 -24.48
CA ILE A 305 1.02 11.02 -23.23
C ILE A 305 1.39 10.12 -22.05
N ASN A 306 2.27 10.61 -21.18
CA ASN A 306 2.54 9.92 -19.93
C ASN A 306 1.39 10.18 -18.94
N PRO A 307 0.76 9.13 -18.36
CA PRO A 307 -0.40 9.29 -17.48
C PRO A 307 -0.13 10.00 -16.16
N ILE A 308 1.12 9.98 -15.65
CA ILE A 308 1.51 10.49 -14.34
C ILE A 308 2.65 11.52 -14.39
N THR A 309 3.02 11.99 -15.60
CA THR A 309 4.04 13.02 -15.79
C THR A 309 3.48 14.14 -16.66
N PHE A 310 3.72 15.38 -16.29
CA PHE A 310 3.19 16.55 -16.96
C PHE A 310 4.13 17.76 -16.79
N SER A 311 3.85 18.85 -17.48
CA SER A 311 4.62 20.09 -17.36
C SER A 311 4.57 20.63 -15.91
N ASN A 312 5.69 21.23 -15.49
CA ASN A 312 5.85 21.84 -14.15
C ASN A 312 5.61 20.86 -12.97
N LEU A 313 5.85 19.55 -13.20
CA LEU A 313 5.98 18.53 -12.13
C LEU A 313 7.44 18.50 -11.68
N HIS A 314 7.67 18.71 -10.40
CA HIS A 314 8.98 18.70 -9.77
C HIS A 314 9.09 17.52 -8.80
N LEU A 315 10.12 16.70 -8.95
CA LEU A 315 10.40 15.55 -8.11
C LEU A 315 11.59 15.88 -7.20
N SER A 316 11.34 16.04 -5.89
CA SER A 316 12.35 16.42 -4.91
C SER A 316 12.93 15.20 -4.24
N ILE A 317 14.24 15.03 -4.33
CA ILE A 317 14.98 13.89 -3.76
C ILE A 317 15.85 14.33 -2.59
N THR A 318 16.54 15.45 -2.71
CA THR A 318 17.50 15.91 -1.69
C THR A 318 16.82 16.68 -0.56
N THR A 319 17.51 16.75 0.58
CA THR A 319 17.04 17.55 1.73
C THR A 319 17.07 19.04 1.42
N GLU A 320 17.99 19.49 0.60
CA GLU A 320 18.16 20.87 0.18
C GLU A 320 16.98 21.31 -0.69
N GLU A 321 16.62 20.52 -1.71
CA GLU A 321 15.42 20.76 -2.53
C GLU A 321 14.15 20.84 -1.67
N SER A 322 14.00 19.89 -0.72
CA SER A 322 12.85 19.86 0.19
C SER A 322 12.75 21.10 1.06
N LYS A 323 13.87 21.67 1.50
CA LYS A 323 13.89 22.92 2.27
C LYS A 323 13.50 24.13 1.43
N GLU A 324 13.98 24.19 0.18
CA GLU A 324 13.70 25.29 -0.74
C GLU A 324 12.20 25.46 -1.02
N ILE A 325 11.43 24.36 -1.10
CA ILE A 325 9.98 24.36 -1.30
C ILE A 325 9.27 25.26 -0.26
N ASN A 326 9.74 25.27 0.99
CA ASN A 326 9.10 26.04 2.06
C ASN A 326 9.35 27.56 1.98
N PHE A 327 10.24 28.00 1.12
CA PHE A 327 10.55 29.43 0.90
C PHE A 327 9.94 29.97 -0.40
N GLU A 328 9.32 29.11 -1.22
CA GLU A 328 8.63 29.56 -2.42
C GLU A 328 7.36 30.36 -2.07
N THR A 329 7.10 31.39 -2.84
CA THR A 329 6.00 32.33 -2.58
C THR A 329 4.80 32.14 -3.52
N GLU A 330 5.02 31.48 -4.66
CA GLU A 330 3.95 31.19 -5.59
C GLU A 330 3.13 29.99 -5.11
N PRO A 331 1.78 30.03 -5.24
CA PRO A 331 0.93 28.90 -4.90
C PRO A 331 1.31 27.64 -5.66
N MET A 332 1.36 26.50 -4.94
CA MET A 332 1.70 25.20 -5.52
C MET A 332 0.95 24.07 -4.84
N VAL A 333 0.96 22.90 -5.50
CA VAL A 333 0.52 21.63 -4.90
C VAL A 333 1.75 20.87 -4.40
N ILE A 334 1.76 20.48 -3.12
CA ILE A 334 2.85 19.71 -2.49
C ILE A 334 2.29 18.35 -2.08
N ILE A 335 2.81 17.29 -2.67
CA ILE A 335 2.48 15.89 -2.31
C ILE A 335 3.67 15.31 -1.57
N SER A 336 3.47 14.80 -0.36
CA SER A 336 4.58 14.29 0.45
C SER A 336 4.14 13.14 1.36
N ALA A 337 5.02 12.17 1.55
CA ALA A 337 4.81 11.06 2.49
C ALA A 337 5.19 11.47 3.94
N SER A 338 4.52 10.91 4.94
CA SER A 338 3.57 9.80 4.97
C SER A 338 2.11 10.28 4.92
N GLY A 339 1.21 9.39 4.48
CA GLY A 339 -0.22 9.70 4.35
C GLY A 339 -0.94 9.98 5.66
N MET A 340 -0.47 9.46 6.81
CA MET A 340 -1.04 9.70 8.15
C MET A 340 -0.26 10.74 8.97
N CYS A 341 0.75 11.38 8.39
CA CYS A 341 1.56 12.45 8.97
C CYS A 341 2.43 12.05 10.18
N GLU A 342 2.66 10.76 10.42
CA GLU A 342 3.45 10.30 11.56
C GLU A 342 4.97 10.39 11.32
N ALA A 343 5.40 10.31 10.08
CA ALA A 343 6.81 10.36 9.68
C ALA A 343 7.00 11.15 8.38
N GLY A 344 8.24 11.26 7.92
CA GLY A 344 8.58 11.81 6.61
C GLY A 344 8.57 13.34 6.52
N ARG A 345 8.82 13.79 5.29
CA ARG A 345 8.96 15.23 4.97
C ARG A 345 7.64 15.99 5.12
N ILE A 346 6.51 15.33 5.01
CA ILE A 346 5.18 15.93 5.21
C ILE A 346 5.08 16.69 6.53
N ARG A 347 5.73 16.21 7.60
CA ARG A 347 5.70 16.89 8.90
C ARG A 347 6.37 18.27 8.86
N HIS A 348 7.40 18.45 8.02
CA HIS A 348 8.01 19.75 7.79
C HIS A 348 7.07 20.66 7.00
N HIS A 349 6.45 20.15 5.94
CA HIS A 349 5.46 20.92 5.18
C HIS A 349 4.26 21.32 6.05
N LEU A 350 3.76 20.44 6.90
CA LEU A 350 2.69 20.78 7.84
C LEU A 350 3.12 21.87 8.82
N LYS A 351 4.34 21.81 9.36
CA LYS A 351 4.87 22.87 10.23
C LYS A 351 4.85 24.24 9.56
N HIS A 352 5.18 24.31 8.27
CA HIS A 352 5.23 25.57 7.50
C HIS A 352 3.88 26.04 6.95
N ASN A 353 2.90 25.15 6.81
CA ASN A 353 1.65 25.44 6.12
C ASN A 353 0.41 25.46 7.03
N LEU A 354 0.36 24.73 8.16
CA LEU A 354 -0.84 24.63 9.00
C LEU A 354 -1.29 25.95 9.62
N TRP A 355 -0.39 26.85 9.96
CA TRP A 355 -0.70 28.12 10.61
C TRP A 355 -1.16 29.22 9.65
N ARG A 356 -1.07 28.97 8.35
CA ARG A 356 -1.42 29.92 7.29
C ARG A 356 -2.84 29.67 6.81
N SER A 357 -3.73 30.64 7.02
CA SER A 357 -5.17 30.52 6.71
C SER A 357 -5.49 30.45 5.22
N GLU A 358 -4.59 30.91 4.37
CA GLU A 358 -4.69 30.84 2.90
C GLU A 358 -4.46 29.42 2.37
N ASN A 359 -3.77 28.54 3.14
CA ASN A 359 -3.40 27.20 2.71
C ASN A 359 -4.55 26.18 2.93
N THR A 360 -4.46 25.07 2.22
CA THR A 360 -5.34 23.91 2.40
C THR A 360 -4.51 22.64 2.54
N ILE A 361 -4.87 21.79 3.52
CA ILE A 361 -4.36 20.42 3.65
C ILE A 361 -5.44 19.47 3.18
N ILE A 362 -5.14 18.60 2.22
CA ILE A 362 -6.08 17.61 1.68
C ILE A 362 -5.70 16.22 2.15
N PHE A 363 -6.54 15.57 2.92
CA PHE A 363 -6.40 14.16 3.25
C PHE A 363 -7.12 13.28 2.23
N VAL A 364 -6.40 12.31 1.68
CA VAL A 364 -6.84 11.43 0.58
C VAL A 364 -6.84 9.95 0.99
N GLY A 365 -7.33 9.65 2.16
CA GLY A 365 -7.37 8.28 2.65
C GLY A 365 -7.71 8.20 4.12
N TYR A 366 -7.82 6.95 4.59
CA TYR A 366 -8.09 6.67 5.99
C TYR A 366 -7.00 7.24 6.90
N GLN A 367 -7.42 7.80 8.02
CA GLN A 367 -6.54 8.29 9.07
C GLN A 367 -6.78 7.47 10.33
N ALA A 368 -5.80 6.66 10.73
CA ALA A 368 -5.91 5.79 11.89
C ALA A 368 -6.02 6.59 13.19
N TYR A 369 -6.75 6.04 14.14
CA TYR A 369 -6.90 6.63 15.46
C TYR A 369 -5.53 6.84 16.13
N GLY A 370 -5.35 7.99 16.78
CA GLY A 370 -4.10 8.36 17.44
C GLY A 370 -3.05 9.00 16.52
N THR A 371 -3.26 9.07 15.21
CA THR A 371 -2.33 9.74 14.28
C THR A 371 -2.53 11.26 14.22
N LEU A 372 -1.50 11.97 13.79
CA LEU A 372 -1.58 13.42 13.57
C LEU A 372 -2.62 13.76 12.49
N GLY A 373 -2.67 12.98 11.41
CA GLY A 373 -3.68 13.16 10.36
C GLY A 373 -5.09 13.03 10.91
N ARG A 374 -5.36 12.04 11.78
CA ARG A 374 -6.64 11.86 12.45
C ARG A 374 -7.02 13.07 13.30
N SER A 375 -6.08 13.56 14.10
CA SER A 375 -6.30 14.75 14.94
C SER A 375 -6.67 15.99 14.11
N LEU A 376 -6.04 16.17 12.94
CA LEU A 376 -6.33 17.28 12.03
C LEU A 376 -7.72 17.19 11.43
N ILE A 377 -8.15 16.03 10.93
CA ILE A 377 -9.50 15.85 10.37
C ILE A 377 -10.61 15.96 11.43
N GLU A 378 -10.31 15.62 12.68
CA GLU A 378 -11.22 15.82 13.82
C GLU A 378 -11.30 17.27 14.29
N GLY A 379 -10.56 18.17 13.66
CA GLY A 379 -10.66 19.62 13.89
C GLY A 379 -9.78 20.16 15.01
N ALA A 380 -8.64 19.52 15.29
CA ALA A 380 -7.63 20.06 16.21
C ALA A 380 -7.29 21.50 15.85
N LYS A 381 -7.28 22.41 16.86
CA LYS A 381 -6.94 23.83 16.66
C LYS A 381 -5.45 24.12 16.82
N GLU A 382 -4.75 23.18 17.42
CA GLU A 382 -3.31 23.23 17.63
C GLU A 382 -2.76 21.80 17.64
N VAL A 383 -1.58 21.60 17.06
CA VAL A 383 -0.88 20.31 17.05
C VAL A 383 0.59 20.52 17.40
N LYS A 384 1.25 19.46 17.89
CA LYS A 384 2.67 19.53 18.25
C LYS A 384 3.54 18.90 17.17
N LEU A 385 4.40 19.69 16.52
CA LEU A 385 5.36 19.24 15.50
C LEU A 385 6.78 19.60 15.92
N PHE A 386 7.67 18.62 15.96
CA PHE A 386 9.08 18.79 16.37
C PHE A 386 9.27 19.51 17.71
N GLY A 387 8.33 19.34 18.63
CA GLY A 387 8.36 19.97 19.96
C GLY A 387 7.72 21.36 20.01
N GLU A 388 7.33 21.96 18.90
CA GLU A 388 6.66 23.25 18.80
C GLU A 388 5.14 23.08 18.68
N ALA A 389 4.38 23.95 19.34
CA ALA A 389 2.93 24.06 19.17
C ALA A 389 2.63 24.85 17.90
N ILE A 390 1.89 24.25 16.98
CA ILE A 390 1.52 24.86 15.69
C ILE A 390 0.01 25.03 15.66
N LYS A 391 -0.44 26.28 15.51
CA LYS A 391 -1.85 26.60 15.31
C LYS A 391 -2.35 26.01 13.97
N VAL A 392 -3.55 25.44 13.98
CA VAL A 392 -4.22 24.99 12.77
C VAL A 392 -5.17 26.09 12.30
N ALA A 393 -4.75 26.83 11.28
CA ALA A 393 -5.50 27.90 10.62
C ALA A 393 -5.83 27.56 9.17
N ALA A 394 -5.05 26.68 8.54
CA ALA A 394 -5.30 26.17 7.18
C ALA A 394 -6.63 25.43 7.10
N ASP A 395 -7.27 25.45 5.92
CA ASP A 395 -8.42 24.61 5.65
C ASP A 395 -8.01 23.13 5.68
N ILE A 396 -8.77 22.29 6.38
CA ILE A 396 -8.60 20.84 6.37
C ILE A 396 -9.73 20.25 5.53
N VAL A 397 -9.37 19.55 4.46
CA VAL A 397 -10.31 18.91 3.53
C VAL A 397 -10.02 17.42 3.51
N GLN A 398 -11.07 16.61 3.54
CA GLN A 398 -10.97 15.17 3.37
C GLN A 398 -11.69 14.78 2.07
N LEU A 399 -10.99 14.07 1.19
CA LEU A 399 -11.57 13.42 0.01
C LEU A 399 -11.83 11.95 0.39
N GLU A 400 -13.10 11.63 0.56
CA GLU A 400 -13.51 10.27 0.96
C GLU A 400 -13.57 9.31 -0.23
N GLY A 401 -13.48 8.00 0.04
CA GLY A 401 -13.67 6.95 -0.97
C GLY A 401 -12.43 6.58 -1.79
N LEU A 402 -11.32 7.30 -1.66
CA LEU A 402 -10.04 6.90 -2.25
C LEU A 402 -9.42 5.78 -1.38
N SER A 403 -9.90 4.55 -1.54
CA SER A 403 -9.34 3.35 -0.89
C SER A 403 -8.74 2.41 -1.92
N GLY A 404 -7.57 1.84 -1.61
CA GLY A 404 -6.96 0.78 -2.40
C GLY A 404 -7.70 -0.56 -2.28
N HIS A 405 -8.37 -0.80 -1.15
CA HIS A 405 -9.11 -2.05 -0.91
C HIS A 405 -10.54 -1.99 -1.42
N ALA A 406 -11.05 -3.13 -1.82
CA ALA A 406 -12.46 -3.33 -2.09
C ALA A 406 -13.32 -3.08 -0.83
N ASP A 407 -14.49 -2.52 -1.02
CA ASP A 407 -15.51 -2.48 0.02
C ASP A 407 -16.23 -3.84 0.15
N LYS A 408 -17.20 -3.91 1.06
CA LYS A 408 -18.00 -5.12 1.26
C LYS A 408 -18.61 -5.68 -0.04
N ASN A 409 -19.10 -4.81 -0.94
CA ASN A 409 -19.66 -5.25 -2.22
C ASN A 409 -18.59 -5.84 -3.14
N GLY A 410 -17.42 -5.21 -3.20
CA GLY A 410 -16.28 -5.70 -3.98
C GLY A 410 -15.78 -7.06 -3.47
N LEU A 411 -15.63 -7.21 -2.15
CA LEU A 411 -15.26 -8.47 -1.51
C LEU A 411 -16.28 -9.59 -1.79
N LEU A 412 -17.58 -9.29 -1.64
CA LEU A 412 -18.66 -10.24 -1.94
C LEU A 412 -18.70 -10.59 -3.42
N LYS A 413 -18.48 -9.62 -4.31
CA LYS A 413 -18.43 -9.87 -5.76
C LYS A 413 -17.28 -10.80 -6.10
N TRP A 414 -16.11 -10.62 -5.46
CA TRP A 414 -14.95 -11.46 -5.69
C TRP A 414 -15.20 -12.90 -5.22
N VAL A 415 -15.67 -13.12 -3.99
CA VAL A 415 -15.90 -14.48 -3.47
C VAL A 415 -17.05 -15.19 -4.16
N ASN A 416 -18.07 -14.47 -4.66
CA ASN A 416 -19.17 -15.04 -5.43
C ASN A 416 -18.80 -15.32 -6.90
N SER A 417 -17.60 -14.98 -7.35
CA SER A 417 -17.15 -15.28 -8.72
C SER A 417 -16.70 -16.74 -8.91
N PHE A 418 -16.52 -17.49 -7.84
CA PHE A 418 -16.21 -18.91 -7.93
C PHE A 418 -17.41 -19.69 -8.49
N GLU A 419 -17.22 -20.37 -9.62
CA GLU A 419 -18.27 -21.16 -10.30
C GLU A 419 -18.73 -22.34 -9.46
N LYS A 420 -17.80 -22.91 -8.68
CA LYS A 420 -18.06 -23.96 -7.68
C LYS A 420 -17.73 -23.40 -6.30
N LYS A 421 -18.64 -23.58 -5.35
CA LYS A 421 -18.41 -23.17 -3.96
C LYS A 421 -17.13 -23.81 -3.42
N PRO A 422 -16.21 -23.03 -2.84
CA PRO A 422 -15.07 -23.58 -2.09
C PRO A 422 -15.53 -24.49 -0.94
N GLU A 423 -14.72 -25.45 -0.58
CA GLU A 423 -14.97 -26.30 0.59
C GLU A 423 -14.96 -25.45 1.87
N GLU A 424 -13.97 -24.52 1.97
CA GLU A 424 -13.85 -23.58 3.09
C GLU A 424 -13.32 -22.23 2.62
N VAL A 425 -13.78 -21.17 3.30
CA VAL A 425 -13.28 -19.80 3.13
C VAL A 425 -12.79 -19.30 4.49
N PHE A 426 -11.51 -18.96 4.56
CA PHE A 426 -10.86 -18.36 5.72
C PHE A 426 -10.81 -16.86 5.55
N VAL A 427 -11.38 -16.14 6.50
CA VAL A 427 -11.43 -14.67 6.50
C VAL A 427 -10.29 -14.15 7.37
N VAL A 428 -9.41 -13.36 6.79
CA VAL A 428 -8.20 -12.80 7.41
C VAL A 428 -8.06 -11.32 7.08
N HIS A 429 -7.00 -10.68 7.52
CA HIS A 429 -6.62 -9.31 7.16
C HIS A 429 -7.79 -8.32 7.38
N GLY A 430 -8.24 -8.23 8.62
CA GLY A 430 -9.30 -7.35 9.08
C GLY A 430 -9.31 -7.25 10.59
N GLU A 431 -9.82 -6.15 11.12
CA GLU A 431 -10.04 -6.03 12.55
C GLU A 431 -11.00 -7.14 13.04
N ASP A 432 -10.83 -7.61 14.26
CA ASP A 432 -11.59 -8.73 14.86
C ASP A 432 -13.10 -8.66 14.59
N ALA A 433 -13.73 -7.54 14.92
CA ALA A 433 -15.16 -7.34 14.68
C ALA A 433 -15.55 -7.36 13.20
N VAL A 434 -14.64 -6.94 12.29
CA VAL A 434 -14.86 -6.94 10.84
C VAL A 434 -14.78 -8.36 10.30
N CYS A 435 -13.77 -9.14 10.72
CA CYS A 435 -13.64 -10.55 10.37
C CYS A 435 -14.90 -11.35 10.78
N GLU A 436 -15.38 -11.15 12.01
CA GLU A 436 -16.60 -11.81 12.50
C GLU A 436 -17.86 -11.41 11.71
N ALA A 437 -18.03 -10.10 11.44
CA ALA A 437 -19.17 -9.60 10.69
C ALA A 437 -19.17 -10.10 9.24
N PHE A 438 -18.00 -10.15 8.60
CA PHE A 438 -17.87 -10.63 7.22
C PHE A 438 -18.06 -12.13 7.13
N THR A 439 -17.48 -12.91 8.04
CA THR A 439 -17.69 -14.38 8.15
C THR A 439 -19.17 -14.71 8.33
N SER A 440 -19.87 -13.97 9.20
CA SER A 440 -21.31 -14.14 9.38
C SER A 440 -22.08 -13.84 8.10
N CYS A 441 -21.70 -12.81 7.35
CA CYS A 441 -22.29 -12.47 6.07
C CYS A 441 -22.10 -13.58 5.03
N LEU A 442 -20.89 -14.14 4.91
CA LEU A 442 -20.60 -15.25 4.01
C LEU A 442 -21.41 -16.51 4.34
N SER A 443 -21.54 -16.84 5.63
CA SER A 443 -22.34 -17.98 6.10
C SER A 443 -23.82 -17.87 5.68
N LEU A 444 -24.41 -16.67 5.74
CA LEU A 444 -25.81 -16.45 5.35
C LEU A 444 -26.03 -16.60 3.84
N ILE A 445 -25.06 -16.18 3.02
CA ILE A 445 -25.14 -16.33 1.56
C ILE A 445 -25.05 -17.80 1.14
N HIS A 446 -24.34 -18.62 1.91
CA HIS A 446 -24.18 -20.07 1.62
C HIS A 446 -25.34 -20.93 2.13
N ILE A 447 -26.18 -20.43 3.02
CA ILE A 447 -27.36 -21.15 3.57
C ILE A 447 -28.61 -20.99 2.69
N SER A 448 -28.69 -20.02 1.82
CA SER A 448 -29.91 -19.61 1.13
C SER A 448 -30.19 -20.32 -0.20
N GLU A 449 -29.48 -21.38 -0.58
CA GLU A 449 -29.87 -22.24 -1.71
C GLU A 449 -30.13 -23.69 -1.24
N PRO A 450 -31.30 -24.25 -1.60
CA PRO A 450 -31.63 -25.64 -1.33
C PRO A 450 -30.93 -26.59 -2.30
#